data_958fc30d717f9faa479bad561cafff24
#
_entry.id   958fc30d717f9faa479bad561cafff24
#
_cell.length_a   1.000
_cell.length_b   1.000
_cell.length_c   1.000
_cell.angle_alpha   90.00
_cell.angle_beta   90.00
_cell.angle_gamma   90.00
#
_symmetry.space_group_name_H-M   'P 1'
#
loop_
_entity.id
_entity.type
_entity.pdbx_description
1 polymer ?
#
loop_
_entity_poly.entity_id
_entity_poly.type
_entity_poly.pdbx_seq_one_letter_code
_entity_poly.pdbx_strand_id
1 'polypeptide(L)'
;GRILIELPGIKEPERVRKLLQGSANLEFWETYDLAEILPQLAQINTEAAKVNASTEAAQAEVKEEVKKEEKKADDVDALVEGLEADSLAQAEADQKAAVEEYKKNNPLFAVLNPSVSQTGQAYRGPVVGTVHYTDTAKVMAMLNSQVAKSVLPRELKLCWTVKAIDAADAYYQLVALKSQANGRPSLEGDVITDARADFGQTSAYANVSMTMNAEGARDWQRITRDNIGKSIA
;
A
#
# COMPACT_ATOMS: atom_id res chain seq x y z
N GLY A 1 -8.91 8.66 -33.07
CA GLY A 1 -8.38 9.92 -33.60
C GLY A 1 -6.98 10.17 -33.06
N ARG A 2 -6.13 10.84 -33.83
CA ARG A 2 -4.82 11.30 -33.35
C ARG A 2 -4.94 12.81 -33.05
N ILE A 3 -4.44 13.22 -31.89
CA ILE A 3 -4.32 14.63 -31.53
C ILE A 3 -2.84 15.00 -31.73
N LEU A 4 -2.57 15.98 -32.59
CA LEU A 4 -1.25 16.57 -32.76
C LEU A 4 -1.18 17.82 -31.89
N ILE A 5 -0.19 17.90 -31.01
CA ILE A 5 0.05 19.06 -30.17
C ILE A 5 1.44 19.61 -30.52
N GLU A 6 1.48 20.82 -31.05
CA GLU A 6 2.70 21.56 -31.33
C GLU A 6 2.92 22.62 -30.26
N LEU A 7 4.05 22.56 -29.58
CA LEU A 7 4.40 23.48 -28.49
C LEU A 7 5.74 24.16 -28.81
N PRO A 8 5.72 25.32 -29.46
CA PRO A 8 6.95 26.05 -29.80
C PRO A 8 7.65 26.55 -28.54
N GLY A 9 8.99 26.48 -28.53
CA GLY A 9 9.82 27.08 -27.48
C GLY A 9 10.08 26.24 -26.23
N ILE A 10 9.79 24.95 -26.25
CA ILE A 10 10.02 24.06 -25.11
C ILE A 10 11.49 23.74 -24.94
N LYS A 11 12.03 24.00 -23.75
CA LYS A 11 13.40 23.67 -23.38
C LYS A 11 13.59 22.22 -22.89
N GLU A 12 12.51 21.55 -22.42
CA GLU A 12 12.54 20.20 -21.84
C GLU A 12 11.43 19.32 -22.44
N PRO A 13 11.59 18.75 -23.64
CA PRO A 13 10.54 18.01 -24.34
C PRO A 13 10.08 16.74 -23.58
N GLU A 14 10.97 16.04 -22.89
CA GLU A 14 10.63 14.84 -22.13
C GLU A 14 9.75 15.13 -20.91
N ARG A 15 9.98 16.25 -20.24
CA ARG A 15 9.16 16.70 -19.12
C ARG A 15 7.75 17.06 -19.57
N VAL A 16 7.64 17.74 -20.70
CA VAL A 16 6.35 18.13 -21.28
C VAL A 16 5.62 16.91 -21.81
N ARG A 17 6.32 15.94 -22.42
CA ARG A 17 5.71 14.66 -22.82
C ARG A 17 5.12 13.93 -21.61
N LYS A 18 5.85 13.83 -20.49
CA LYS A 18 5.35 13.23 -19.25
C LYS A 18 4.13 13.98 -18.69
N LEU A 19 4.14 15.32 -18.75
CA LEU A 19 3.00 16.14 -18.33
C LEU A 19 1.78 15.94 -19.23
N LEU A 20 1.95 15.85 -20.54
CA LEU A 20 0.85 15.63 -21.48
C LEU A 20 0.32 14.18 -21.47
N GLN A 21 1.19 13.22 -21.17
CA GLN A 21 0.79 11.82 -20.98
C GLN A 21 0.13 11.57 -19.62
N GLY A 22 0.42 12.42 -18.64
CA GLY A 22 -0.15 12.42 -17.31
C GLY A 22 -1.40 13.31 -17.21
N SER A 23 -2.32 13.23 -18.20
CA SER A 23 -3.65 13.83 -18.04
C SER A 23 -4.41 13.06 -16.98
N ALA A 24 -4.17 13.40 -15.72
CA ALA A 24 -4.94 12.88 -14.61
C ALA A 24 -6.26 13.66 -14.54
N ASN A 25 -7.38 12.95 -14.49
CA ASN A 25 -8.63 13.54 -14.08
C ASN A 25 -8.48 13.91 -12.59
N LEU A 26 -8.86 15.13 -12.23
CA LEU A 26 -8.92 15.52 -10.84
C LEU A 26 -10.16 14.88 -10.21
N GLU A 27 -9.96 14.20 -9.12
CA GLU A 27 -11.02 13.51 -8.39
C GLU A 27 -10.86 13.81 -6.90
N PHE A 28 -11.96 14.02 -6.20
CA PHE A 28 -11.97 14.20 -4.75
C PHE A 28 -12.66 12.99 -4.10
N TRP A 29 -11.91 12.33 -3.22
CA TRP A 29 -12.34 11.13 -2.54
C TRP A 29 -12.46 11.38 -1.04
N GLU A 30 -13.56 10.96 -0.45
CA GLU A 30 -13.59 10.74 0.98
C GLU A 30 -12.62 9.61 1.35
N THR A 31 -12.17 9.56 2.60
CA THR A 31 -11.19 8.58 3.03
C THR A 31 -11.66 7.82 4.26
N TYR A 32 -11.13 6.60 4.41
CA TYR A 32 -11.21 5.87 5.67
C TYR A 32 -10.00 6.18 6.52
N ASP A 33 -10.19 6.35 7.81
CA ASP A 33 -9.08 6.34 8.76
C ASP A 33 -8.57 4.90 8.95
N LEU A 34 -7.26 4.75 9.14
CA LEU A 34 -6.67 3.43 9.38
C LEU A 34 -7.36 2.70 10.55
N ALA A 35 -7.72 3.42 11.62
CA ALA A 35 -8.41 2.84 12.76
C ALA A 35 -9.74 2.17 12.41
N GLU A 36 -10.42 2.63 11.35
CA GLU A 36 -11.70 2.07 10.91
C GLU A 36 -11.53 0.72 10.19
N ILE A 37 -10.38 0.51 9.52
CA ILE A 37 -10.12 -0.68 8.69
C ILE A 37 -9.06 -1.64 9.27
N LEU A 38 -8.33 -1.22 10.30
CA LEU A 38 -7.27 -2.02 10.92
C LEU A 38 -7.76 -3.39 11.44
N PRO A 39 -8.95 -3.50 12.07
CA PRO A 39 -9.47 -4.80 12.51
C PRO A 39 -9.70 -5.77 11.32
N GLN A 40 -10.19 -5.27 10.20
CA GLN A 40 -10.41 -6.05 8.99
C GLN A 40 -9.07 -6.51 8.38
N LEU A 41 -8.06 -5.64 8.36
CA LEU A 41 -6.72 -6.00 7.90
C LEU A 41 -6.08 -7.07 8.80
N ALA A 42 -6.27 -6.99 10.11
CA ALA A 42 -5.81 -8.01 11.05
C ALA A 42 -6.50 -9.37 10.80
N GLN A 43 -7.79 -9.36 10.50
CA GLN A 43 -8.53 -10.57 10.14
C GLN A 43 -8.01 -11.19 8.85
N ILE A 44 -7.77 -10.36 7.80
CA ILE A 44 -7.19 -10.81 6.54
C ILE A 44 -5.80 -11.41 6.76
N ASN A 45 -4.97 -10.79 7.60
CA ASN A 45 -3.66 -11.30 7.95
C ASN A 45 -3.74 -12.69 8.60
N THR A 46 -4.66 -12.87 9.55
CA THR A 46 -4.87 -14.14 10.24
C THR A 46 -5.35 -15.24 9.28
N GLU A 47 -6.29 -14.94 8.40
CA GLU A 47 -6.77 -15.90 7.41
C GLU A 47 -5.71 -16.26 6.37
N ALA A 48 -4.90 -15.27 5.93
CA ALA A 48 -3.77 -15.53 5.05
C ALA A 48 -2.71 -16.43 5.71
N ALA A 49 -2.46 -16.28 7.02
CA ALA A 49 -1.57 -17.16 7.76
C ALA A 49 -2.08 -18.61 7.80
N LYS A 50 -3.40 -18.82 8.00
CA LYS A 50 -4.00 -20.16 7.96
C LYS A 50 -3.85 -20.83 6.59
N VAL A 51 -4.08 -20.07 5.51
CA VAL A 51 -3.91 -20.59 4.14
C VAL A 51 -2.46 -21.00 3.89
N ASN A 52 -1.50 -20.19 4.31
CA ASN A 52 -0.07 -20.51 4.17
C ASN A 52 0.28 -21.78 4.96
N ALA A 53 -0.16 -21.89 6.21
CA ALA A 53 0.07 -23.08 7.05
C ALA A 53 -0.53 -24.35 6.44
N SER A 54 -1.75 -24.27 5.87
CA SER A 54 -2.38 -25.42 5.22
C SER A 54 -1.67 -25.83 3.93
N THR A 55 -1.13 -24.87 3.18
CA THR A 55 -0.35 -25.11 1.95
C THR A 55 1.01 -25.73 2.28
N GLU A 56 1.68 -25.28 3.35
CA GLU A 56 2.94 -25.88 3.83
C GLU A 56 2.73 -27.31 4.33
N ALA A 57 1.63 -27.59 5.07
CA ALA A 57 1.29 -28.92 5.51
C ALA A 57 1.05 -29.88 4.33
N ALA A 58 0.28 -29.46 3.32
CA ALA A 58 0.06 -30.23 2.11
C ALA A 58 1.36 -30.48 1.31
N GLN A 59 2.26 -29.50 1.26
CA GLN A 59 3.57 -29.67 0.61
C GLN A 59 4.53 -30.55 1.42
N ALA A 60 4.41 -30.58 2.75
CA ALA A 60 5.18 -31.45 3.61
C ALA A 60 4.77 -32.91 3.42
N GLU A 61 3.45 -33.20 3.33
CA GLU A 61 2.94 -34.53 3.03
C GLU A 61 3.42 -35.06 1.68
N VAL A 62 3.42 -34.22 0.63
CA VAL A 62 3.92 -34.60 -0.70
C VAL A 62 5.45 -34.83 -0.68
N LYS A 63 6.21 -34.08 0.12
CA LYS A 63 7.66 -34.29 0.27
C LYS A 63 8.00 -35.53 1.09
N GLU A 64 7.14 -35.95 2.00
CA GLU A 64 7.31 -37.18 2.79
C GLU A 64 7.04 -38.42 1.93
N GLU A 65 6.07 -38.36 1.03
CA GLU A 65 5.83 -39.46 0.05
C GLU A 65 6.99 -39.62 -0.93
N VAL A 66 7.58 -38.50 -1.41
CA VAL A 66 8.74 -38.55 -2.33
C VAL A 66 10.04 -38.96 -1.64
N LYS A 67 10.22 -38.69 -0.33
CA LYS A 67 11.42 -39.11 0.44
C LYS A 67 11.41 -40.59 0.84
N LYS A 68 10.32 -41.31 0.67
CA LYS A 68 10.31 -42.76 0.94
C LYS A 68 10.93 -43.60 -0.16
N GLU A 69 11.23 -43.05 -1.33
CA GLU A 69 11.86 -43.78 -2.45
C GLU A 69 13.38 -43.59 -2.59
N GLU A 70 13.99 -42.66 -1.85
CA GLU A 70 15.46 -42.46 -1.90
C GLU A 70 16.10 -42.49 -0.52
N LYS A 71 16.29 -43.66 0.05
CA LYS A 71 17.27 -43.89 1.10
C LYS A 71 18.12 -45.09 0.78
N LYS A 72 19.29 -44.82 0.18
CA LYS A 72 20.50 -45.65 0.40
C LYS A 72 21.77 -44.85 0.12
N ALA A 73 22.71 -44.94 1.09
CA ALA A 73 24.15 -44.59 1.07
C ALA A 73 24.44 -43.06 1.16
N ASP A 74 25.41 -42.54 1.89
CA ASP A 74 26.45 -43.13 2.73
C ASP A 74 26.91 -42.06 3.75
N ASP A 75 27.38 -42.57 4.83
CA ASP A 75 28.12 -42.12 5.99
C ASP A 75 29.36 -41.26 5.67
N VAL A 76 29.79 -40.44 6.61
CA VAL A 76 31.11 -40.16 7.16
C VAL A 76 31.38 -38.70 7.52
N ASP A 77 31.38 -38.41 8.81
CA ASP A 77 32.47 -37.84 9.63
C ASP A 77 33.15 -36.51 9.21
N ALA A 78 33.02 -35.53 10.09
CA ALA A 78 34.11 -34.69 10.57
C ALA A 78 33.67 -33.77 11.72
N LEU A 79 34.06 -34.15 12.91
CA LEU A 79 34.30 -33.27 14.06
C LEU A 79 35.48 -32.35 13.74
N VAL A 80 35.36 -31.04 13.92
CA VAL A 80 36.46 -30.16 14.41
C VAL A 80 35.91 -28.85 15.00
N GLU A 81 36.17 -28.65 16.26
CA GLU A 81 36.49 -27.48 17.04
C GLU A 81 36.35 -26.07 16.45
N GLY A 82 35.63 -25.21 17.22
CA GLY A 82 35.58 -23.76 16.99
C GLY A 82 34.67 -23.04 18.02
N LEU A 83 34.98 -23.07 19.30
CA LEU A 83 34.12 -22.66 20.42
C LEU A 83 34.03 -21.12 20.68
N GLU A 84 34.24 -20.24 19.70
CA GLU A 84 34.03 -18.78 19.92
C GLU A 84 33.29 -18.04 18.79
N ALA A 85 33.05 -18.67 17.66
CA ALA A 85 32.22 -18.09 16.57
C ALA A 85 30.74 -18.46 16.69
N ASP A 86 30.38 -19.36 17.58
CA ASP A 86 29.08 -20.01 17.65
C ASP A 86 27.97 -19.14 18.28
N SER A 87 28.35 -18.20 19.16
CA SER A 87 27.35 -17.38 19.85
C SER A 87 26.77 -16.25 18.99
N LEU A 88 27.55 -15.68 18.09
CA LEU A 88 27.08 -14.66 17.13
C LEU A 88 26.29 -15.30 15.98
N ALA A 89 26.80 -16.45 15.49
CA ALA A 89 26.11 -17.22 14.46
C ALA A 89 24.77 -17.79 14.96
N GLN A 90 24.72 -18.21 16.23
CA GLN A 90 23.50 -18.70 16.86
C GLN A 90 22.49 -17.58 17.08
N ALA A 91 22.92 -16.39 17.52
CA ALA A 91 22.06 -15.22 17.66
C ALA A 91 21.50 -14.74 16.31
N GLU A 92 22.29 -14.79 15.25
CA GLU A 92 21.83 -14.49 13.89
C GLU A 92 20.88 -15.56 13.33
N ALA A 93 21.12 -16.83 13.63
CA ALA A 93 20.25 -17.93 13.26
C ALA A 93 18.89 -17.85 13.99
N ASP A 94 18.90 -17.56 15.28
CA ASP A 94 17.71 -17.37 16.10
C ASP A 94 16.90 -16.14 15.65
N GLN A 95 17.57 -15.04 15.30
CA GLN A 95 16.91 -13.87 14.73
C GLN A 95 16.28 -14.17 13.35
N LYS A 96 16.98 -14.91 12.49
CA LYS A 96 16.44 -15.32 11.20
C LYS A 96 15.23 -16.25 11.37
N ALA A 97 15.32 -17.21 12.28
CA ALA A 97 14.20 -18.10 12.59
C ALA A 97 12.98 -17.33 13.13
N ALA A 98 13.18 -16.39 14.05
CA ALA A 98 12.11 -15.54 14.57
C ALA A 98 11.47 -14.65 13.49
N VAL A 99 12.26 -14.11 12.57
CA VAL A 99 11.76 -13.31 11.44
C VAL A 99 10.95 -14.19 10.47
N GLU A 100 11.41 -15.40 10.17
CA GLU A 100 10.68 -16.33 9.32
C GLU A 100 9.36 -16.78 9.98
N GLU A 101 9.37 -17.06 11.26
CA GLU A 101 8.18 -17.39 12.03
C GLU A 101 7.20 -16.19 12.06
N TYR A 102 7.69 -14.98 12.27
CA TYR A 102 6.87 -13.77 12.19
C TYR A 102 6.21 -13.62 10.81
N LYS A 103 6.98 -13.83 9.71
CA LYS A 103 6.45 -13.77 8.35
C LYS A 103 5.39 -14.81 8.06
N LYS A 104 5.53 -16.02 8.61
CA LYS A 104 4.53 -17.09 8.50
C LYS A 104 3.24 -16.75 9.22
N ASN A 105 3.35 -16.23 10.42
CA ASN A 105 2.22 -15.86 11.27
C ASN A 105 1.56 -14.54 10.85
N ASN A 106 2.30 -13.68 10.13
CA ASN A 106 1.85 -12.35 9.72
C ASN A 106 2.15 -12.06 8.24
N PRO A 107 1.62 -12.83 7.30
CA PRO A 107 1.98 -12.72 5.89
C PRO A 107 1.66 -11.36 5.27
N LEU A 108 0.60 -10.67 5.73
CA LEU A 108 0.28 -9.32 5.29
C LEU A 108 1.19 -8.29 5.96
N PHE A 109 1.29 -8.30 7.29
CA PHE A 109 2.06 -7.31 8.05
C PHE A 109 3.57 -7.51 7.98
N ALA A 110 4.04 -8.63 7.48
CA ALA A 110 5.46 -8.84 7.18
C ALA A 110 5.94 -8.00 5.97
N VAL A 111 5.04 -7.62 5.08
CA VAL A 111 5.32 -6.83 3.87
C VAL A 111 4.66 -5.45 3.89
N LEU A 112 3.49 -5.33 4.49
CA LEU A 112 2.79 -4.06 4.73
C LEU A 112 3.14 -3.56 6.12
N ASN A 113 3.90 -2.49 6.22
CA ASN A 113 4.18 -1.81 7.49
C ASN A 113 3.03 -0.83 7.80
N PRO A 114 2.11 -1.16 8.72
CA PRO A 114 0.94 -0.33 8.98
C PRO A 114 1.33 1.00 9.61
N SER A 115 0.55 2.05 9.34
CA SER A 115 0.76 3.40 9.85
C SER A 115 0.26 3.51 11.30
N VAL A 116 0.99 2.86 12.23
CA VAL A 116 0.68 2.83 13.66
C VAL A 116 1.83 3.42 14.49
N SER A 117 1.50 3.95 15.67
CA SER A 117 2.51 4.40 16.63
C SER A 117 3.20 3.20 17.30
N GLN A 118 4.29 3.46 18.03
CA GLN A 118 4.97 2.44 18.84
C GLN A 118 4.07 1.78 19.88
N THR A 119 2.98 2.45 20.27
CA THR A 119 1.96 1.92 21.18
C THR A 119 0.86 1.13 20.50
N GLY A 120 0.96 0.91 19.17
CA GLY A 120 -0.02 0.17 18.37
C GLY A 120 -1.27 0.98 17.99
N GLN A 121 -1.32 2.28 18.32
CA GLN A 121 -2.43 3.14 17.90
C GLN A 121 -2.27 3.55 16.44
N ALA A 122 -3.35 3.41 15.66
CA ALA A 122 -3.40 3.88 14.29
C ALA A 122 -3.26 5.41 14.23
N TYR A 123 -2.40 5.89 13.32
CA TYR A 123 -2.38 7.32 13.01
C TYR A 123 -3.68 7.72 12.30
N ARG A 124 -4.10 8.95 12.53
CA ARG A 124 -5.23 9.52 11.79
C ARG A 124 -4.85 9.76 10.34
N GLY A 125 -5.79 9.52 9.46
CA GLY A 125 -5.63 9.76 8.02
C GLY A 125 -5.75 8.51 7.18
N PRO A 126 -5.72 8.67 5.86
CA PRO A 126 -6.03 7.61 4.90
C PRO A 126 -4.87 6.64 4.64
N VAL A 127 -3.69 6.91 5.18
CA VAL A 127 -2.51 6.08 4.94
C VAL A 127 -2.62 4.80 5.76
N VAL A 128 -2.82 3.69 5.07
CA VAL A 128 -2.90 2.35 5.66
C VAL A 128 -1.53 1.89 6.14
N GLY A 129 -0.52 2.09 5.32
CA GLY A 129 0.84 1.71 5.63
C GLY A 129 1.77 1.91 4.45
N THR A 130 3.02 1.50 4.62
CA THR A 130 4.08 1.59 3.62
C THR A 130 4.53 0.21 3.18
N VAL A 131 4.89 0.09 1.91
CA VAL A 131 5.31 -1.18 1.29
C VAL A 131 6.47 -0.91 0.36
N HIS A 132 7.44 -1.81 0.35
CA HIS A 132 8.50 -1.79 -0.64
C HIS A 132 7.93 -2.12 -2.03
N TYR A 133 8.43 -1.47 -3.09
CA TYR A 133 7.87 -1.60 -4.45
C TYR A 133 7.78 -3.05 -4.96
N THR A 134 8.70 -3.92 -4.54
CA THR A 134 8.71 -5.34 -4.92
C THR A 134 7.54 -6.14 -4.36
N ASP A 135 6.97 -5.70 -3.24
CA ASP A 135 5.90 -6.41 -2.52
C ASP A 135 4.50 -5.82 -2.76
N THR A 136 4.40 -4.73 -3.51
CA THR A 136 3.12 -4.07 -3.81
C THR A 136 2.11 -5.01 -4.45
N ALA A 137 2.55 -5.83 -5.41
CA ALA A 137 1.69 -6.83 -6.08
C ALA A 137 1.22 -7.92 -5.11
N LYS A 138 2.09 -8.37 -4.20
CA LYS A 138 1.77 -9.38 -3.19
C LYS A 138 0.73 -8.87 -2.19
N VAL A 139 0.90 -7.63 -1.71
CA VAL A 139 -0.06 -6.98 -0.82
C VAL A 139 -1.42 -6.84 -1.51
N MET A 140 -1.46 -6.36 -2.76
CA MET A 140 -2.71 -6.23 -3.50
C MET A 140 -3.38 -7.57 -3.78
N ALA A 141 -2.62 -8.64 -4.01
CA ALA A 141 -3.18 -9.99 -4.17
C ALA A 141 -3.89 -10.47 -2.89
N MET A 142 -3.29 -10.25 -1.72
CA MET A 142 -3.90 -10.58 -0.43
C MET A 142 -5.15 -9.74 -0.15
N LEU A 143 -5.11 -8.42 -0.42
CA LEU A 143 -6.22 -7.50 -0.21
C LEU A 143 -7.36 -7.65 -1.23
N ASN A 144 -7.12 -8.29 -2.38
CA ASN A 144 -8.13 -8.63 -3.37
C ASN A 144 -8.62 -10.09 -3.25
N SER A 145 -8.15 -10.85 -2.25
CA SER A 145 -8.59 -12.22 -2.00
C SER A 145 -10.10 -12.29 -1.70
N GLN A 146 -10.69 -13.48 -1.84
CA GLN A 146 -12.10 -13.68 -1.51
C GLN A 146 -12.41 -13.39 -0.04
N VAL A 147 -11.48 -13.71 0.84
CA VAL A 147 -11.58 -13.38 2.26
C VAL A 147 -11.60 -11.88 2.47
N ALA A 148 -10.65 -11.17 1.86
CA ALA A 148 -10.59 -9.71 1.95
C ALA A 148 -11.88 -9.06 1.44
N LYS A 149 -12.42 -9.49 0.31
CA LYS A 149 -13.69 -9.00 -0.26
C LYS A 149 -14.90 -9.24 0.63
N SER A 150 -14.88 -10.26 1.49
CA SER A 150 -15.97 -10.54 2.42
C SER A 150 -15.92 -9.69 3.69
N VAL A 151 -14.73 -9.22 4.06
CA VAL A 151 -14.45 -8.52 5.32
C VAL A 151 -14.35 -7.02 5.14
N LEU A 152 -13.74 -6.58 4.04
CA LEU A 152 -13.56 -5.16 3.75
C LEU A 152 -14.87 -4.50 3.30
N PRO A 153 -15.08 -3.21 3.63
CA PRO A 153 -16.22 -2.44 3.14
C PRO A 153 -16.24 -2.43 1.59
N ARG A 154 -17.43 -2.56 1.01
CA ARG A 154 -17.60 -2.56 -0.45
C ARG A 154 -17.20 -1.23 -1.11
N GLU A 155 -17.29 -0.16 -0.38
CA GLU A 155 -16.94 1.19 -0.79
C GLU A 155 -15.44 1.49 -0.65
N LEU A 156 -14.67 0.57 -0.03
CA LEU A 156 -13.23 0.74 0.15
C LEU A 156 -12.50 0.53 -1.18
N LYS A 157 -11.74 1.56 -1.57
CA LYS A 157 -10.81 1.52 -2.70
C LYS A 157 -9.40 1.76 -2.19
N LEU A 158 -8.53 0.79 -2.39
CA LEU A 158 -7.13 0.88 -1.99
C LEU A 158 -6.28 1.29 -3.18
N CYS A 159 -5.50 2.34 -3.03
CA CYS A 159 -4.64 2.90 -4.07
C CYS A 159 -3.22 3.14 -3.55
N TRP A 160 -2.25 2.99 -4.44
CA TRP A 160 -0.85 3.36 -4.17
C TRP A 160 -0.63 4.84 -4.46
N THR A 161 0.25 5.49 -3.69
CA THR A 161 0.75 6.82 -4.05
C THR A 161 1.58 6.73 -5.33
N VAL A 162 1.54 7.78 -6.15
CA VAL A 162 2.32 7.85 -7.40
C VAL A 162 3.80 8.06 -7.12
N LYS A 163 4.11 8.80 -6.05
CA LYS A 163 5.48 9.08 -5.62
C LYS A 163 5.84 8.23 -4.42
N ALA A 164 7.05 7.71 -4.42
CA ALA A 164 7.63 7.10 -3.24
C ALA A 164 7.84 8.13 -2.13
N ILE A 165 7.92 7.66 -0.90
CA ILE A 165 8.12 8.51 0.28
C ILE A 165 9.60 8.75 0.58
N ASP A 166 10.47 7.97 -0.02
CA ASP A 166 11.91 8.00 0.18
C ASP A 166 12.65 8.47 -1.08
N ALA A 167 13.87 8.95 -0.89
CA ALA A 167 14.72 9.44 -1.98
C ALA A 167 15.22 8.33 -2.92
N ALA A 168 15.09 7.06 -2.52
CA ALA A 168 15.49 5.90 -3.31
C ALA A 168 14.34 5.34 -4.17
N ASP A 169 13.16 5.97 -4.14
CA ASP A 169 11.93 5.53 -4.83
C ASP A 169 11.53 4.06 -4.49
N ALA A 170 11.87 3.62 -3.27
CA ALA A 170 11.70 2.23 -2.86
C ALA A 170 10.39 1.95 -2.13
N TYR A 171 9.84 2.93 -1.39
CA TYR A 171 8.66 2.72 -0.55
C TYR A 171 7.48 3.56 -1.00
N TYR A 172 6.34 2.92 -1.15
CA TYR A 172 5.07 3.54 -1.51
C TYR A 172 4.05 3.42 -0.40
N GLN A 173 3.15 4.38 -0.31
CA GLN A 173 2.05 4.35 0.65
C GLN A 173 0.81 3.73 0.03
N LEU A 174 0.15 2.89 0.81
CA LEU A 174 -1.19 2.41 0.52
C LEU A 174 -2.21 3.34 1.17
N VAL A 175 -3.15 3.85 0.38
CA VAL A 175 -4.15 4.82 0.82
C VAL A 175 -5.55 4.21 0.72
N ALA A 176 -6.36 4.43 1.74
CA ALA A 176 -7.74 3.95 1.83
C ALA A 176 -8.72 5.05 1.43
N LEU A 177 -9.27 4.94 0.22
CA LEU A 177 -10.28 5.84 -0.31
C LEU A 177 -11.68 5.25 -0.09
N LYS A 178 -12.67 6.13 0.07
CA LYS A 178 -14.06 5.75 0.15
C LYS A 178 -14.76 6.15 -1.16
N SER A 179 -15.22 5.15 -1.90
CA SER A 179 -15.99 5.36 -3.11
C SER A 179 -17.48 5.53 -2.79
N GLN A 180 -18.20 6.17 -3.68
CA GLN A 180 -19.66 6.11 -3.67
C GLN A 180 -20.15 4.71 -4.06
N ALA A 181 -21.42 4.42 -3.87
CA ALA A 181 -22.02 3.12 -4.18
C ALA A 181 -21.84 2.68 -5.65
N ASN A 182 -21.65 3.64 -6.55
CA ASN A 182 -21.37 3.42 -7.97
C ASN A 182 -19.86 3.24 -8.29
N GLY A 183 -18.98 3.24 -7.28
CA GLY A 183 -17.53 3.16 -7.44
C GLY A 183 -16.85 4.46 -7.86
N ARG A 184 -17.58 5.58 -7.95
CA ARG A 184 -17.06 6.89 -8.36
C ARG A 184 -16.53 7.70 -7.17
N PRO A 185 -15.72 8.74 -7.43
CA PRO A 185 -15.31 9.72 -6.43
C PRO A 185 -16.51 10.50 -5.89
N SER A 186 -16.32 11.15 -4.77
CA SER A 186 -17.35 12.02 -4.18
C SER A 186 -17.57 13.29 -5.00
N LEU A 187 -16.53 13.75 -5.72
CA LEU A 187 -16.59 14.89 -6.64
C LEU A 187 -15.56 14.69 -7.77
N GLU A 188 -15.95 14.99 -8.99
CA GLU A 188 -15.07 14.96 -10.17
C GLU A 188 -14.60 16.39 -10.53
N GLY A 189 -13.48 16.50 -11.22
CA GLY A 189 -12.85 17.78 -11.52
C GLY A 189 -13.56 18.60 -12.59
N ASP A 190 -14.58 18.06 -13.26
CA ASP A 190 -15.42 18.76 -14.25
C ASP A 190 -16.22 19.93 -13.64
N VAL A 191 -16.42 19.91 -12.32
CA VAL A 191 -17.06 21.01 -11.58
C VAL A 191 -16.12 22.21 -11.36
N ILE A 192 -14.80 22.06 -11.59
CA ILE A 192 -13.81 23.12 -11.45
C ILE A 192 -13.86 24.02 -12.68
N THR A 193 -14.16 25.29 -12.48
CA THR A 193 -14.25 26.29 -13.57
C THR A 193 -12.98 27.11 -13.72
N ASP A 194 -12.20 27.27 -12.64
CA ASP A 194 -10.92 27.97 -12.64
C ASP A 194 -10.01 27.44 -11.52
N ALA A 195 -8.70 27.39 -11.77
CA ALA A 195 -7.71 27.04 -10.77
C ALA A 195 -6.45 27.88 -10.97
N ARG A 196 -5.96 28.48 -9.88
CA ARG A 196 -4.77 29.36 -9.88
C ARG A 196 -3.82 29.00 -8.77
N ALA A 197 -2.54 29.05 -9.09
CA ALA A 197 -1.48 28.98 -8.09
C ALA A 197 -1.08 30.42 -7.68
N ASP A 198 -1.32 30.75 -6.42
CA ASP A 198 -0.92 32.03 -5.85
C ASP A 198 0.35 31.86 -5.01
N PHE A 199 1.40 32.59 -5.36
CA PHE A 199 2.64 32.63 -4.60
C PHE A 199 2.59 33.84 -3.66
N GLY A 200 2.36 33.57 -2.38
CA GLY A 200 2.37 34.61 -1.35
C GLY A 200 3.75 35.24 -1.20
N GLN A 201 3.82 36.55 -0.97
CA GLN A 201 5.08 37.28 -0.78
C GLN A 201 5.90 36.80 0.44
N THR A 202 5.27 36.14 1.39
CA THR A 202 5.87 35.70 2.66
C THR A 202 5.88 34.17 2.86
N SER A 203 5.31 33.42 1.94
CA SER A 203 5.24 31.96 2.04
C SER A 203 6.11 31.28 0.99
N ALA A 204 6.93 30.33 1.40
CA ALA A 204 7.70 29.47 0.50
C ALA A 204 6.81 28.45 -0.26
N TYR A 205 5.53 28.36 0.09
CA TYR A 205 4.58 27.43 -0.50
C TYR A 205 3.56 28.15 -1.37
N ALA A 206 3.24 27.54 -2.51
CA ALA A 206 2.17 28.01 -3.36
C ALA A 206 0.80 27.64 -2.73
N ASN A 207 -0.11 28.61 -2.71
CA ASN A 207 -1.51 28.35 -2.45
C ASN A 207 -2.23 28.05 -3.75
N VAL A 208 -3.13 27.07 -3.76
CA VAL A 208 -3.97 26.78 -4.91
C VAL A 208 -5.38 27.23 -4.60
N SER A 209 -5.86 28.23 -5.36
CA SER A 209 -7.25 28.71 -5.30
C SER A 209 -8.03 28.05 -6.42
N MET A 210 -9.17 27.44 -6.07
CA MET A 210 -10.08 26.80 -7.03
C MET A 210 -11.44 27.45 -6.99
N THR A 211 -12.04 27.66 -8.18
CA THR A 211 -13.43 28.10 -8.32
C THR A 211 -14.23 26.95 -8.89
N MET A 212 -15.41 26.72 -8.33
CA MET A 212 -16.31 25.64 -8.74
C MET A 212 -17.61 26.21 -9.30
N ASN A 213 -18.31 25.46 -10.14
CA ASN A 213 -19.67 25.78 -10.51
C ASN A 213 -20.63 25.65 -9.30
N ALA A 214 -21.86 26.08 -9.44
CA ALA A 214 -22.82 26.12 -8.31
C ALA A 214 -23.18 24.74 -7.74
N GLU A 215 -23.12 23.69 -8.54
CA GLU A 215 -23.36 22.31 -8.13
C GLU A 215 -22.16 21.78 -7.36
N GLY A 216 -20.96 21.88 -7.94
CA GLY A 216 -19.72 21.48 -7.30
C GLY A 216 -19.47 22.18 -5.97
N ALA A 217 -19.78 23.49 -5.87
CA ALA A 217 -19.63 24.24 -4.63
C ALA A 217 -20.56 23.72 -3.51
N ARG A 218 -21.79 23.32 -3.84
CA ARG A 218 -22.72 22.71 -2.86
C ARG A 218 -22.26 21.33 -2.42
N ASP A 219 -21.80 20.50 -3.35
CA ASP A 219 -21.29 19.17 -3.04
C ASP A 219 -20.00 19.26 -2.23
N TRP A 220 -19.10 20.16 -2.59
CA TRP A 220 -17.87 20.42 -1.84
C TRP A 220 -18.17 20.87 -0.40
N GLN A 221 -19.14 21.79 -0.23
CA GLN A 221 -19.59 22.21 1.11
C GLN A 221 -20.11 21.03 1.93
N ARG A 222 -20.90 20.14 1.33
CA ARG A 222 -21.42 18.94 1.99
C ARG A 222 -20.27 18.00 2.39
N ILE A 223 -19.40 17.64 1.43
CA ILE A 223 -18.27 16.74 1.64
C ILE A 223 -17.36 17.26 2.76
N THR A 224 -16.98 18.53 2.71
CA THR A 224 -16.08 19.12 3.71
C THR A 224 -16.73 19.21 5.08
N ARG A 225 -18.02 19.55 5.17
CA ARG A 225 -18.78 19.57 6.42
C ARG A 225 -18.87 18.17 7.05
N ASP A 226 -19.17 17.16 6.25
CA ASP A 226 -19.43 15.80 6.73
C ASP A 226 -18.12 15.07 7.09
N ASN A 227 -16.97 15.59 6.63
CA ASN A 227 -15.63 15.05 6.87
C ASN A 227 -14.73 15.98 7.71
N ILE A 228 -15.31 16.82 8.59
CA ILE A 228 -14.53 17.63 9.51
C ILE A 228 -13.64 16.75 10.39
N GLY A 229 -12.31 17.02 10.37
CA GLY A 229 -11.31 16.24 11.09
C GLY A 229 -10.85 14.95 10.39
N LYS A 230 -11.40 14.65 9.21
CA LYS A 230 -10.93 13.59 8.30
C LYS A 230 -10.17 14.17 7.10
N SER A 231 -9.41 13.34 6.42
CA SER A 231 -8.74 13.73 5.18
C SER A 231 -9.66 13.57 3.98
N ILE A 232 -9.47 14.43 2.96
CA ILE A 232 -10.03 14.29 1.62
C ILE A 232 -8.84 14.13 0.68
N ALA A 233 -8.84 13.09 -0.15
CA ALA A 233 -7.79 12.79 -1.12
C ALA A 233 -8.17 13.28 -2.51
#